data_a8cc766f382fc3a5e309cbafa7c41417
#
_entry.id   a8cc766f382fc3a5e309cbafa7c41417
#
_cell.length_a   1.000
_cell.length_b   1.000
_cell.length_c   1.000
_cell.angle_alpha   90.00
_cell.angle_beta   90.00
_cell.angle_gamma   90.00
#
_symmetry.space_group_name_H-M   'P 1'
#
loop_
_entity.id
_entity.type
_entity.pdbx_description
1 polymer ?
#
loop_
_entity_poly.entity_id
_entity_poly.type
_entity_poly.pdbx_seq_one_letter_code
_entity_poly.pdbx_strand_id
1 'polypeptide(L)'
;MFDSTRFIAQVNIKGTLPEGRFSDQDILDIGYDCLLSEIVPMVLECREEFLVTYVDLAITAGQEAYPIPSRALNGVLREVKRISASSIVNLGKITLDDMTDTSQGNPRSFYISSNNLCLYPTPSATTDTLRLYYFIRPSRMVPTSECAVITNITGNDLTVSFPATWTTANTFDLVRGKAHFEPLAMDLSATTVSAGTITMAANVPTTLAVGDYITLADETCFPYLPPEGHVSLVQSTIAACLESIGDPAGANAAAKATMLMDKLKGVLKLRVQGECNLGTRLL
;
A
#
# COMPACT_ATOMS: atom_id res chain seq x y z
N MET A 1 18.42 5.76 -6.83
CA MET A 1 17.13 5.47 -6.18
C MET A 1 16.16 6.59 -6.54
N PHE A 2 14.88 6.33 -6.69
CA PHE A 2 13.87 7.36 -6.99
C PHE A 2 13.06 7.64 -5.73
N ASP A 3 13.58 8.54 -4.91
CA ASP A 3 12.99 9.00 -3.66
C ASP A 3 12.29 10.36 -3.84
N SER A 4 11.66 10.86 -2.78
CA SER A 4 10.96 12.14 -2.77
C SER A 4 11.86 13.32 -3.15
N THR A 5 13.14 13.31 -2.73
CA THR A 5 14.11 14.35 -3.12
C THR A 5 14.31 14.38 -4.63
N ARG A 6 14.52 13.22 -5.24
CA ARG A 6 14.69 13.12 -6.70
C ARG A 6 13.39 13.40 -7.45
N PHE A 7 12.25 13.01 -6.88
CA PHE A 7 10.94 13.34 -7.44
C PHE A 7 10.73 14.85 -7.52
N ILE A 8 10.91 15.56 -6.40
CA ILE A 8 10.79 17.03 -6.32
C ILE A 8 11.74 17.71 -7.32
N ALA A 9 13.02 17.28 -7.32
CA ALA A 9 14.00 17.84 -8.25
C ALA A 9 13.58 17.67 -9.73
N GLN A 10 13.02 16.50 -10.09
CA GLN A 10 12.56 16.28 -11.46
C GLN A 10 11.32 17.09 -11.82
N VAL A 11 10.38 17.28 -10.90
CA VAL A 11 9.20 18.13 -11.10
C VAL A 11 9.64 19.57 -11.33
N ASN A 12 10.51 20.11 -10.48
CA ASN A 12 11.00 21.48 -10.63
C ASN A 12 11.80 21.70 -11.92
N ILE A 13 12.74 20.82 -12.27
CA ILE A 13 13.59 20.96 -13.44
C ILE A 13 12.77 20.81 -14.73
N LYS A 14 11.92 19.78 -14.83
CA LYS A 14 11.17 19.50 -16.07
C LYS A 14 9.94 20.39 -16.22
N GLY A 15 9.33 20.82 -15.11
CA GLY A 15 8.18 21.68 -15.07
C GLY A 15 8.54 23.17 -15.24
N THR A 16 9.82 23.53 -15.05
CA THR A 16 10.25 24.96 -14.98
C THR A 16 9.34 25.79 -14.07
N LEU A 17 8.99 25.18 -12.91
CA LEU A 17 8.07 25.83 -11.98
C LEU A 17 8.69 27.12 -11.43
N PRO A 18 7.89 28.18 -11.21
CA PRO A 18 8.38 29.43 -10.61
C PRO A 18 8.97 29.17 -9.22
N GLU A 19 10.15 29.70 -8.98
CA GLU A 19 10.88 29.54 -7.70
C GLU A 19 10.03 30.05 -6.52
N GLY A 20 9.96 29.25 -5.46
CA GLY A 20 9.24 29.60 -4.22
C GLY A 20 7.71 29.57 -4.34
N ARG A 21 7.13 29.15 -5.47
CA ARG A 21 5.68 29.06 -5.64
C ARG A 21 5.08 27.85 -4.96
N PHE A 22 5.80 26.74 -4.95
CA PHE A 22 5.43 25.50 -4.27
C PHE A 22 6.51 25.13 -3.27
N SER A 23 6.12 24.74 -2.07
CA SER A 23 7.02 24.07 -1.14
C SER A 23 7.27 22.64 -1.60
N ASP A 24 8.31 22.01 -1.09
CA ASP A 24 8.59 20.58 -1.36
C ASP A 24 7.40 19.71 -0.97
N GLN A 25 6.72 20.04 0.14
CA GLN A 25 5.55 19.31 0.60
C GLN A 25 4.35 19.50 -0.34
N ASP A 26 4.12 20.71 -0.88
CA ASP A 26 3.05 20.94 -1.86
C ASP A 26 3.24 20.07 -3.10
N ILE A 27 4.47 19.95 -3.59
CA ILE A 27 4.80 19.09 -4.74
C ILE A 27 4.54 17.61 -4.42
N LEU A 28 4.89 17.16 -3.21
CA LEU A 28 4.64 15.78 -2.78
C LEU A 28 3.15 15.49 -2.62
N ASP A 29 2.38 16.41 -2.06
CA ASP A 29 0.94 16.26 -1.89
C ASP A 29 0.22 16.24 -3.25
N ILE A 30 0.55 17.16 -4.16
CA ILE A 30 0.02 17.15 -5.55
C ILE A 30 0.42 15.83 -6.25
N GLY A 31 1.67 15.39 -6.08
CA GLY A 31 2.13 14.12 -6.63
C GLY A 31 1.38 12.92 -6.07
N TYR A 32 1.06 12.94 -4.78
CA TYR A 32 0.26 11.89 -4.14
C TYR A 32 -1.18 11.87 -4.65
N ASP A 33 -1.80 13.04 -4.85
CA ASP A 33 -3.13 13.15 -5.45
C ASP A 33 -3.16 12.60 -6.88
N CYS A 34 -2.16 12.93 -7.71
CA CYS A 34 -2.00 12.35 -9.05
C CYS A 34 -1.78 10.83 -9.00
N LEU A 35 -1.01 10.35 -8.02
CA LEU A 35 -0.80 8.92 -7.82
C LEU A 35 -2.12 8.20 -7.56
N LEU A 36 -2.95 8.71 -6.63
CA LEU A 36 -4.21 8.09 -6.25
C LEU A 36 -5.30 8.21 -7.33
N SER A 37 -5.40 9.37 -8.01
CA SER A 37 -6.48 9.65 -8.96
C SER A 37 -6.24 9.09 -10.35
N GLU A 38 -4.99 9.02 -10.80
CA GLU A 38 -4.66 8.65 -12.18
C GLU A 38 -3.91 7.32 -12.28
N ILE A 39 -2.83 7.14 -11.48
CA ILE A 39 -1.91 6.01 -11.64
C ILE A 39 -2.44 4.76 -10.98
N VAL A 40 -2.95 4.84 -9.76
CA VAL A 40 -3.49 3.69 -9.03
C VAL A 40 -4.62 3.00 -9.81
N PRO A 41 -5.65 3.70 -10.33
CA PRO A 41 -6.68 3.07 -11.14
C PRO A 41 -6.11 2.37 -12.39
N MET A 42 -5.14 2.97 -13.05
CA MET A 42 -4.47 2.39 -14.22
C MET A 42 -3.65 1.14 -13.85
N VAL A 43 -2.93 1.15 -12.73
CA VAL A 43 -2.19 -0.03 -12.25
C VAL A 43 -3.16 -1.14 -11.89
N LEU A 44 -4.29 -0.87 -11.24
CA LEU A 44 -5.33 -1.86 -10.94
C LEU A 44 -5.91 -2.49 -12.22
N GLU A 45 -6.12 -1.67 -13.28
CA GLU A 45 -6.61 -2.17 -14.58
C GLU A 45 -5.60 -3.11 -15.27
N CYS A 46 -4.32 -2.81 -15.17
CA CYS A 46 -3.29 -3.47 -15.96
C CYS A 46 -2.51 -4.54 -15.19
N ARG A 47 -2.34 -4.36 -13.88
CA ARG A 47 -1.45 -5.16 -13.04
C ARG A 47 -1.89 -5.10 -11.57
N GLU A 48 -3.12 -5.57 -11.31
CA GLU A 48 -3.72 -5.49 -9.97
C GLU A 48 -2.87 -6.12 -8.86
N GLU A 49 -2.13 -7.19 -9.18
CA GLU A 49 -1.30 -7.93 -8.22
C GLU A 49 -0.18 -7.08 -7.61
N PHE A 50 0.20 -5.95 -8.24
CA PHE A 50 1.19 -5.04 -7.67
C PHE A 50 0.70 -4.38 -6.37
N LEU A 51 -0.60 -4.15 -6.25
CA LEU A 51 -1.23 -3.51 -5.09
C LEU A 51 -1.87 -4.53 -4.14
N VAL A 52 -1.82 -5.84 -4.43
CA VAL A 52 -2.44 -6.85 -3.57
C VAL A 52 -1.56 -7.14 -2.36
N THR A 53 -2.17 -7.06 -1.19
CA THR A 53 -1.58 -7.48 0.08
C THR A 53 -2.60 -8.23 0.92
N TYR A 54 -2.23 -8.70 2.10
CA TYR A 54 -3.14 -9.35 3.02
C TYR A 54 -2.81 -9.02 4.48
N VAL A 55 -3.80 -9.22 5.33
CA VAL A 55 -3.66 -9.23 6.80
C VAL A 55 -4.27 -10.51 7.37
N ASP A 56 -3.63 -11.03 8.38
CA ASP A 56 -4.10 -12.20 9.13
C ASP A 56 -4.67 -11.75 10.48
N LEU A 57 -5.93 -12.09 10.74
CA LEU A 57 -6.65 -11.80 11.95
C LEU A 57 -7.01 -13.12 12.65
N ALA A 58 -6.80 -13.21 13.97
CA ALA A 58 -7.25 -14.38 14.72
C ALA A 58 -8.78 -14.41 14.78
N ILE A 59 -9.39 -15.54 14.43
CA ILE A 59 -10.84 -15.72 14.60
C ILE A 59 -11.08 -15.99 16.09
N THR A 60 -12.01 -15.24 16.67
CA THR A 60 -12.40 -15.37 18.08
C THR A 60 -13.83 -15.94 18.20
N ALA A 61 -14.04 -16.93 19.06
CA ALA A 61 -15.35 -17.50 19.29
C ALA A 61 -16.35 -16.41 19.77
N GLY A 62 -17.52 -16.37 19.16
CA GLY A 62 -18.55 -15.39 19.45
C GLY A 62 -18.32 -14.00 18.81
N GLN A 63 -17.16 -13.75 18.21
CA GLN A 63 -16.90 -12.50 17.50
C GLN A 63 -17.35 -12.61 16.05
N GLU A 64 -18.34 -11.83 15.67
CA GLU A 64 -18.86 -11.78 14.31
C GLU A 64 -18.12 -10.78 13.45
N ALA A 65 -17.86 -9.56 13.95
CA ALA A 65 -17.36 -8.42 13.20
C ALA A 65 -15.85 -8.24 13.33
N TYR A 66 -15.18 -8.06 12.20
CA TYR A 66 -13.74 -7.80 12.07
C TYR A 66 -13.52 -6.52 11.25
N PRO A 67 -12.69 -5.58 11.72
CA PRO A 67 -12.48 -4.34 10.97
C PRO A 67 -11.81 -4.62 9.63
N ILE A 68 -12.31 -3.96 8.59
CA ILE A 68 -11.60 -3.91 7.31
C ILE A 68 -10.34 -3.04 7.51
N PRO A 69 -9.15 -3.47 7.03
CA PRO A 69 -7.93 -2.70 7.18
C PRO A 69 -8.09 -1.27 6.70
N SER A 70 -7.65 -0.29 7.48
CA SER A 70 -7.68 1.15 7.12
C SER A 70 -6.89 1.45 5.85
N ARG A 71 -5.90 0.59 5.55
CA ARG A 71 -5.07 0.62 4.35
C ARG A 71 -5.74 0.05 3.12
N ALA A 72 -6.92 -0.58 3.25
CA ALA A 72 -7.64 -1.10 2.10
C ALA A 72 -8.14 0.05 1.22
N LEU A 73 -7.73 0.08 -0.04
CA LEU A 73 -8.15 1.08 -1.01
C LEU A 73 -9.68 1.03 -1.16
N ASN A 74 -10.34 2.15 -0.86
CA ASN A 74 -11.81 2.28 -0.83
C ASN A 74 -12.53 1.24 0.09
N GLY A 75 -11.82 0.62 1.04
CA GLY A 75 -12.39 -0.43 1.89
C GLY A 75 -12.77 -1.71 1.13
N VAL A 76 -12.22 -1.92 -0.07
CA VAL A 76 -12.55 -3.07 -0.91
C VAL A 76 -11.66 -4.26 -0.57
N LEU A 77 -12.31 -5.38 -0.23
CA LEU A 77 -11.64 -6.67 -0.08
C LEU A 77 -11.67 -7.43 -1.41
N ARG A 78 -10.52 -7.95 -1.82
CA ARG A 78 -10.37 -8.78 -3.03
C ARG A 78 -10.80 -10.22 -2.78
N GLU A 79 -10.37 -10.79 -1.65
CA GLU A 79 -10.64 -12.18 -1.29
C GLU A 79 -10.59 -12.34 0.24
N VAL A 80 -11.42 -13.23 0.75
CA VAL A 80 -11.48 -13.55 2.18
C VAL A 80 -11.31 -15.05 2.36
N LYS A 81 -10.32 -15.44 3.15
CA LYS A 81 -10.03 -16.87 3.42
C LYS A 81 -10.07 -17.17 4.92
N ARG A 82 -10.64 -18.30 5.24
CA ARG A 82 -10.46 -18.94 6.54
C ARG A 82 -9.34 -19.97 6.44
N ILE A 83 -8.35 -19.87 7.29
CA ILE A 83 -7.19 -20.77 7.36
C ILE A 83 -7.29 -21.54 8.67
N SER A 84 -7.45 -22.84 8.57
CA SER A 84 -7.37 -23.77 9.69
C SER A 84 -6.07 -24.59 9.59
N ALA A 85 -5.75 -25.37 10.62
CA ALA A 85 -4.57 -26.24 10.62
C ALA A 85 -4.55 -27.26 9.45
N SER A 86 -5.71 -27.62 8.91
CA SER A 86 -5.86 -28.66 7.89
C SER A 86 -6.42 -28.17 6.55
N SER A 87 -6.92 -26.94 6.45
CA SER A 87 -7.60 -26.47 5.24
C SER A 87 -7.57 -24.95 5.07
N ILE A 88 -7.61 -24.51 3.83
CA ILE A 88 -7.83 -23.11 3.44
C ILE A 88 -9.15 -23.07 2.69
N VAL A 89 -10.08 -22.27 3.17
CA VAL A 89 -11.43 -22.16 2.61
C VAL A 89 -11.67 -20.71 2.20
N ASN A 90 -12.05 -20.50 0.94
CA ASN A 90 -12.52 -19.20 0.46
C ASN A 90 -13.93 -18.95 1.00
N LEU A 91 -14.16 -17.82 1.63
CA LEU A 91 -15.47 -17.41 2.11
C LEU A 91 -16.20 -16.63 1.01
N GLY A 92 -17.44 -17.01 0.74
CA GLY A 92 -18.28 -16.30 -0.21
C GLY A 92 -18.94 -15.08 0.42
N LYS A 93 -19.08 -13.99 -0.34
CA LYS A 93 -19.88 -12.83 0.09
C LYS A 93 -21.36 -13.16 -0.05
N ILE A 94 -22.13 -12.88 0.99
CA ILE A 94 -23.59 -13.00 1.02
C ILE A 94 -24.25 -11.64 1.28
N THR A 95 -25.54 -11.52 1.05
CA THR A 95 -26.37 -10.39 1.44
C THR A 95 -27.00 -10.65 2.80
N LEU A 96 -27.49 -9.60 3.46
CA LEU A 96 -28.21 -9.76 4.73
C LEU A 96 -29.49 -10.61 4.59
N ASP A 97 -30.11 -10.57 3.41
CA ASP A 97 -31.34 -11.32 3.14
C ASP A 97 -31.08 -12.85 3.00
N ASP A 98 -29.85 -13.24 2.74
CA ASP A 98 -29.44 -14.66 2.63
C ASP A 98 -29.19 -15.30 4.01
N MET A 99 -29.25 -14.52 5.08
CA MET A 99 -29.01 -14.99 6.45
C MET A 99 -30.27 -15.68 7.00
N THR A 100 -30.26 -16.99 7.00
CA THR A 100 -31.42 -17.81 7.43
C THR A 100 -31.24 -18.42 8.82
N ASP A 101 -30.04 -18.37 9.40
CA ASP A 101 -29.73 -19.04 10.66
C ASP A 101 -28.89 -18.12 11.56
N THR A 102 -29.19 -18.10 12.84
CA THR A 102 -28.44 -17.37 13.88
C THR A 102 -27.52 -18.27 14.70
N SER A 103 -27.36 -19.53 14.31
CA SER A 103 -26.51 -20.48 15.01
C SER A 103 -25.02 -20.11 14.91
N GLN A 104 -24.27 -20.50 15.94
CA GLN A 104 -22.82 -20.43 15.92
C GLN A 104 -22.24 -21.66 15.21
N GLY A 105 -21.13 -21.45 14.49
CA GLY A 105 -20.50 -22.55 13.77
C GLY A 105 -19.20 -22.17 13.10
N ASN A 106 -18.76 -23.00 12.16
CA ASN A 106 -17.62 -22.68 11.33
C ASN A 106 -18.03 -21.69 10.23
N PRO A 107 -17.44 -20.49 10.15
CA PRO A 107 -17.75 -19.51 9.11
C PRO A 107 -17.56 -20.08 7.71
N ARG A 108 -18.56 -19.89 6.83
CA ARG A 108 -18.56 -20.32 5.43
C ARG A 108 -18.73 -19.17 4.47
N SER A 109 -19.24 -18.04 4.98
CA SER A 109 -19.54 -16.85 4.21
C SER A 109 -19.26 -15.61 5.03
N PHE A 110 -19.32 -14.45 4.40
CA PHE A 110 -19.24 -13.17 5.07
C PHE A 110 -20.17 -12.15 4.42
N TYR A 111 -20.51 -11.11 5.16
CA TYR A 111 -21.15 -9.90 4.63
C TYR A 111 -20.41 -8.68 5.15
N ILE A 112 -20.69 -7.52 4.56
CA ILE A 112 -20.08 -6.26 4.97
C ILE A 112 -21.16 -5.40 5.60
N SER A 113 -20.90 -4.93 6.82
CA SER A 113 -21.74 -4.00 7.54
C SER A 113 -20.90 -2.84 8.04
N SER A 114 -21.24 -1.63 7.62
CA SER A 114 -20.42 -0.43 7.86
C SER A 114 -18.97 -0.64 7.35
N ASN A 115 -17.97 -0.46 8.19
CA ASN A 115 -16.57 -0.73 7.83
C ASN A 115 -16.05 -2.06 8.41
N ASN A 116 -16.94 -3.03 8.63
CA ASN A 116 -16.58 -4.33 9.16
C ASN A 116 -16.95 -5.44 8.19
N LEU A 117 -16.10 -6.46 8.14
CA LEU A 117 -16.43 -7.77 7.62
C LEU A 117 -17.07 -8.59 8.74
N CYS A 118 -18.26 -9.08 8.51
CA CYS A 118 -18.99 -9.92 9.45
C CYS A 118 -19.02 -11.37 8.97
N LEU A 119 -18.58 -12.31 9.81
CA LEU A 119 -18.52 -13.73 9.50
C LEU A 119 -19.89 -14.41 9.71
N TYR A 120 -20.26 -15.30 8.79
CA TYR A 120 -21.50 -16.06 8.87
C TYR A 120 -21.26 -17.56 8.61
N PRO A 121 -21.78 -18.43 9.50
CA PRO A 121 -22.30 -18.16 10.82
C PRO A 121 -21.24 -17.58 11.77
N THR A 122 -21.69 -17.02 12.91
CA THR A 122 -20.78 -16.52 13.95
C THR A 122 -19.83 -17.62 14.41
N PRO A 123 -18.52 -17.36 14.51
CA PRO A 123 -17.54 -18.38 14.90
C PRO A 123 -17.85 -19.04 16.26
N SER A 124 -17.77 -20.37 16.33
CA SER A 124 -17.92 -21.11 17.60
C SER A 124 -16.57 -21.48 18.25
N ALA A 125 -15.43 -21.29 17.55
CA ALA A 125 -14.09 -21.64 18.01
C ALA A 125 -13.06 -20.55 17.65
N THR A 126 -11.93 -20.54 18.36
CA THR A 126 -10.81 -19.58 18.24
C THR A 126 -9.56 -20.18 17.60
N THR A 127 -9.68 -21.23 16.81
CA THR A 127 -8.51 -21.98 16.31
C THR A 127 -8.05 -21.54 14.92
N ASP A 128 -8.85 -20.75 14.21
CA ASP A 128 -8.63 -20.43 12.80
C ASP A 128 -8.15 -18.99 12.63
N THR A 129 -7.54 -18.74 11.49
CA THR A 129 -7.10 -17.40 11.07
C THR A 129 -7.97 -16.92 9.92
N LEU A 130 -8.40 -15.68 9.99
CA LEU A 130 -9.08 -14.97 8.93
C LEU A 130 -8.05 -14.19 8.13
N ARG A 131 -7.86 -14.53 6.86
CA ARG A 131 -6.98 -13.80 5.94
C ARG A 131 -7.79 -12.94 5.02
N LEU A 132 -7.55 -11.63 5.07
CA LEU A 132 -8.18 -10.63 4.24
C LEU A 132 -7.20 -10.17 3.16
N TYR A 133 -7.46 -10.47 1.90
CA TYR A 133 -6.73 -9.91 0.77
C TYR A 133 -7.40 -8.62 0.32
N TYR A 134 -6.61 -7.59 0.12
CA TYR A 134 -7.10 -6.28 -0.30
C TYR A 134 -6.08 -5.55 -1.17
N PHE A 135 -6.53 -4.51 -1.86
CA PHE A 135 -5.63 -3.59 -2.56
C PHE A 135 -5.14 -2.55 -1.58
N ILE A 136 -3.83 -2.46 -1.43
CA ILE A 136 -3.23 -1.47 -0.53
C ILE A 136 -3.35 -0.07 -1.13
N ARG A 137 -3.79 0.88 -0.31
CA ARG A 137 -3.68 2.29 -0.62
C ARG A 137 -2.20 2.71 -0.49
N PRO A 138 -1.58 3.28 -1.53
CA PRO A 138 -0.23 3.83 -1.42
C PRO A 138 -0.11 4.79 -0.24
N SER A 139 1.00 4.72 0.47
CA SER A 139 1.32 5.64 1.55
C SER A 139 1.59 7.04 1.03
N ARG A 140 1.31 8.06 1.83
CA ARG A 140 1.57 9.47 1.51
C ARG A 140 3.05 9.70 1.31
N MET A 141 3.42 10.46 0.29
CA MET A 141 4.81 10.83 0.08
C MET A 141 5.23 11.95 1.03
N VAL A 142 6.36 11.74 1.72
CA VAL A 142 6.97 12.69 2.65
C VAL A 142 8.42 12.95 2.26
N PRO A 143 9.03 14.07 2.72
CA PRO A 143 10.46 14.31 2.52
C PRO A 143 11.32 13.18 3.07
N THR A 144 12.49 12.94 2.47
CA THR A 144 13.44 11.92 2.95
C THR A 144 13.92 12.18 4.38
N SER A 145 13.87 13.42 4.86
CA SER A 145 14.19 13.78 6.24
C SER A 145 13.18 13.26 7.28
N GLU A 146 11.96 12.89 6.85
CA GLU A 146 10.93 12.31 7.71
C GLU A 146 10.97 10.77 7.71
N CYS A 147 11.87 10.19 6.94
CA CYS A 147 12.13 8.75 6.90
C CYS A 147 13.51 8.45 7.48
N ALA A 148 13.70 7.26 8.01
CA ALA A 148 14.99 6.87 8.55
C ALA A 148 15.53 5.62 7.84
N VAL A 149 16.82 5.64 7.50
CA VAL A 149 17.54 4.50 6.95
C VAL A 149 17.96 3.56 8.08
N ILE A 150 17.69 2.29 7.93
CA ILE A 150 18.14 1.26 8.86
C ILE A 150 19.62 0.99 8.63
N THR A 151 20.44 1.23 9.66
CA THR A 151 21.89 1.05 9.61
C THR A 151 22.36 -0.22 10.27
N ASN A 152 21.58 -0.75 11.23
CA ASN A 152 21.84 -2.05 11.86
C ASN A 152 20.52 -2.69 12.33
N ILE A 153 20.52 -4.02 12.41
CA ILE A 153 19.38 -4.83 12.85
C ILE A 153 19.90 -5.86 13.85
N THR A 154 19.36 -5.86 15.08
CA THR A 154 19.70 -6.82 16.11
C THR A 154 18.42 -7.36 16.76
N GLY A 155 17.92 -8.49 16.29
CA GLY A 155 16.59 -8.98 16.69
C GLY A 155 15.50 -7.97 16.29
N ASN A 156 14.78 -7.42 17.26
CA ASN A 156 13.75 -6.41 17.04
C ASN A 156 14.27 -4.96 17.18
N ASP A 157 15.57 -4.78 17.45
CA ASP A 157 16.19 -3.47 17.58
C ASP A 157 16.70 -2.99 16.23
N LEU A 158 16.20 -1.85 15.80
CA LEU A 158 16.59 -1.16 14.57
C LEU A 158 17.42 0.07 14.91
N THR A 159 18.68 0.11 14.49
CA THR A 159 19.52 1.29 14.61
C THR A 159 19.25 2.21 13.42
N VAL A 160 18.78 3.41 13.70
CA VAL A 160 18.34 4.38 12.69
C VAL A 160 18.66 5.80 13.14
N SER A 161 18.76 6.74 12.18
CA SER A 161 18.75 8.18 12.47
C SER A 161 17.38 8.72 12.10
N PHE A 162 16.56 9.07 13.07
CA PHE A 162 15.17 9.45 12.87
C PHE A 162 14.84 10.84 13.46
N PRO A 163 13.71 11.47 13.02
CA PRO A 163 13.24 12.73 13.57
C PRO A 163 12.95 12.64 15.08
N ALA A 164 13.31 13.67 15.82
CA ALA A 164 13.11 13.73 17.28
C ALA A 164 11.62 13.72 17.70
N THR A 165 10.70 13.88 16.76
CA THR A 165 9.25 13.84 16.99
C THR A 165 8.69 12.43 17.13
N TRP A 166 9.44 11.38 16.76
CA TRP A 166 8.98 10.01 16.85
C TRP A 166 8.96 9.51 18.30
N THR A 167 7.90 8.83 18.67
CA THR A 167 7.64 8.33 20.02
C THR A 167 7.05 6.92 19.97
N THR A 168 6.94 6.27 21.12
CA THR A 168 6.27 4.95 21.25
C THR A 168 4.76 4.98 20.98
N ALA A 169 4.14 6.16 20.90
CA ALA A 169 2.74 6.31 20.51
C ALA A 169 2.53 6.21 18.99
N ASN A 170 3.61 6.34 18.21
CA ASN A 170 3.54 6.19 16.76
C ASN A 170 3.55 4.71 16.36
N THR A 171 2.93 4.43 15.22
CA THR A 171 3.10 3.18 14.48
C THR A 171 4.02 3.42 13.28
N PHE A 172 4.66 2.36 12.83
CA PHE A 172 5.73 2.42 11.84
C PHE A 172 5.52 1.45 10.69
N ASP A 173 5.99 1.85 9.51
CA ASP A 173 6.11 1.01 8.35
C ASP A 173 7.57 0.69 8.06
N LEU A 174 7.85 -0.53 7.64
CA LEU A 174 9.14 -0.95 7.12
C LEU A 174 9.04 -1.06 5.61
N VAL A 175 9.86 -0.29 4.91
CA VAL A 175 9.81 -0.16 3.45
C VAL A 175 11.15 -0.57 2.86
N ARG A 176 11.11 -1.40 1.81
CA ARG A 176 12.31 -1.81 1.09
C ARG A 176 12.95 -0.63 0.35
N GLY A 177 14.20 -0.35 0.67
CA GLY A 177 14.97 0.71 0.03
C GLY A 177 15.54 0.35 -1.34
N LYS A 178 15.50 -0.94 -1.73
CA LYS A 178 16.06 -1.44 -2.99
C LYS A 178 14.96 -2.03 -3.88
N ALA A 179 15.06 -1.78 -5.17
CA ALA A 179 14.30 -2.37 -6.27
C ALA A 179 12.78 -2.28 -6.09
N HIS A 180 11.85 -2.22 -5.92
CA HIS A 180 10.39 -2.22 -5.97
C HIS A 180 9.67 -1.46 -4.85
N PHE A 181 10.37 -0.79 -3.93
CA PHE A 181 9.79 0.01 -2.83
C PHE A 181 8.58 -0.67 -2.17
N GLU A 182 8.75 -1.93 -1.85
CA GLU A 182 7.71 -2.79 -1.31
C GLU A 182 7.57 -2.53 0.20
N PRO A 183 6.36 -2.33 0.74
CA PRO A 183 6.16 -2.37 2.18
C PRO A 183 6.46 -3.78 2.69
N LEU A 184 7.44 -3.90 3.57
CA LEU A 184 7.84 -5.17 4.18
C LEU A 184 6.97 -5.53 5.38
N ALA A 185 6.56 -4.53 6.14
CA ALA A 185 5.59 -4.63 7.22
C ALA A 185 4.95 -3.27 7.45
N MET A 186 3.73 -3.25 7.95
CA MET A 186 2.93 -2.06 8.12
C MET A 186 2.31 -2.01 9.52
N ASP A 187 2.08 -0.79 9.99
CA ASP A 187 1.37 -0.51 11.25
C ASP A 187 2.01 -1.16 12.48
N LEU A 188 3.34 -1.29 12.50
CA LEU A 188 4.08 -1.89 13.60
C LEU A 188 4.18 -0.93 14.78
N SER A 189 3.90 -1.44 15.98
CA SER A 189 4.13 -0.70 17.22
C SER A 189 5.59 -0.86 17.69
N ALA A 190 6.12 0.16 18.36
CA ALA A 190 7.42 0.10 19.03
C ALA A 190 7.25 0.03 20.54
N THR A 191 8.09 -0.75 21.22
CA THR A 191 8.17 -0.78 22.69
C THR A 191 9.06 0.33 23.23
N THR A 192 10.11 0.68 22.48
CA THR A 192 10.99 1.82 22.80
C THR A 192 11.35 2.60 21.56
N VAL A 193 11.42 3.93 21.72
CA VAL A 193 11.96 4.86 20.74
C VAL A 193 12.95 5.73 21.50
N SER A 194 14.23 5.52 21.30
CA SER A 194 15.31 6.23 21.99
C SER A 194 16.37 6.66 20.99
N ALA A 195 17.23 7.61 21.36
CA ALA A 195 18.22 8.20 20.47
C ALA A 195 18.99 7.13 19.65
N GLY A 196 18.67 7.02 18.37
CA GLY A 196 19.33 6.13 17.43
C GLY A 196 18.83 4.68 17.40
N THR A 197 17.84 4.29 18.22
CA THR A 197 17.32 2.92 18.24
C THR A 197 15.80 2.89 18.41
N ILE A 198 15.14 2.05 17.63
CA ILE A 198 13.71 1.74 17.75
C ILE A 198 13.59 0.22 17.99
N THR A 199 12.99 -0.17 19.12
CA THR A 199 12.70 -1.58 19.42
C THR A 199 11.25 -1.88 19.02
N MET A 200 11.06 -2.77 18.07
CA MET A 200 9.72 -3.16 17.60
C MET A 200 9.05 -4.11 18.61
N ALA A 201 7.74 -3.96 18.78
CA ALA A 201 6.95 -4.81 19.69
C ALA A 201 6.75 -6.23 19.13
N ALA A 202 6.72 -6.39 17.82
CA ALA A 202 6.61 -7.66 17.12
C ALA A 202 7.91 -7.98 16.39
N ASN A 203 8.09 -9.25 16.02
CA ASN A 203 9.23 -9.66 15.22
C ASN A 203 9.26 -8.93 13.88
N VAL A 204 10.40 -8.34 13.56
CA VAL A 204 10.62 -7.74 12.25
C VAL A 204 10.71 -8.82 11.17
N PRO A 205 10.30 -8.51 9.92
CA PRO A 205 10.40 -9.47 8.82
C PRO A 205 11.84 -9.95 8.62
N THR A 206 12.02 -11.25 8.40
CA THR A 206 13.34 -11.85 8.12
C THR A 206 13.96 -11.34 6.82
N THR A 207 13.15 -10.73 5.96
CA THR A 207 13.57 -10.12 4.69
C THR A 207 14.07 -8.68 4.86
N LEU A 208 13.92 -8.09 6.05
CA LEU A 208 14.42 -6.75 6.36
C LEU A 208 15.96 -6.74 6.31
N ALA A 209 16.53 -5.72 5.69
CA ALA A 209 17.96 -5.59 5.50
C ALA A 209 18.47 -4.16 5.84
N VAL A 210 19.74 -4.07 6.17
CA VAL A 210 20.43 -2.78 6.28
C VAL A 210 20.33 -2.03 4.94
N GLY A 211 19.93 -0.76 5.01
CA GLY A 211 19.64 0.09 3.87
C GLY A 211 18.16 0.13 3.49
N ASP A 212 17.30 -0.67 4.13
CA ASP A 212 15.86 -0.47 4.09
C ASP A 212 15.44 0.72 4.97
N TYR A 213 14.21 1.15 4.87
CA TYR A 213 13.70 2.34 5.54
C TYR A 213 12.64 1.99 6.58
N ILE A 214 12.59 2.79 7.64
CA ILE A 214 11.47 2.88 8.56
C ILE A 214 10.85 4.29 8.44
N THR A 215 9.53 4.33 8.45
CA THR A 215 8.73 5.56 8.32
C THR A 215 7.58 5.53 9.32
N LEU A 216 6.93 6.65 9.54
CA LEU A 216 5.64 6.62 10.22
C LEU A 216 4.62 5.85 9.36
N ALA A 217 3.64 5.27 10.01
CA ALA A 217 2.58 4.54 9.33
C ALA A 217 1.83 5.46 8.34
N ASP A 218 1.48 4.94 7.17
CA ASP A 218 0.89 5.68 6.04
C ASP A 218 1.81 6.71 5.38
N GLU A 219 3.11 6.74 5.70
CA GLU A 219 4.10 7.65 5.11
C GLU A 219 5.23 6.89 4.41
N THR A 220 5.81 7.49 3.38
CA THR A 220 6.94 6.94 2.65
C THR A 220 7.70 8.01 1.89
N CYS A 221 9.02 7.89 1.78
CA CYS A 221 9.80 8.74 0.88
C CYS A 221 9.91 8.17 -0.55
N PHE A 222 9.21 7.09 -0.86
CA PHE A 222 9.20 6.48 -2.19
C PHE A 222 7.78 6.36 -2.73
N PRO A 223 7.53 6.75 -4.00
CA PRO A 223 6.22 6.50 -4.59
C PRO A 223 5.98 5.00 -4.75
N TYR A 224 4.88 4.50 -4.20
CA TYR A 224 4.49 3.09 -4.29
C TYR A 224 3.86 2.80 -5.65
N LEU A 225 4.71 2.62 -6.64
CA LEU A 225 4.30 2.26 -8.02
C LEU A 225 5.46 1.54 -8.73
N PRO A 226 5.17 0.79 -9.80
CA PRO A 226 6.22 0.19 -10.63
C PRO A 226 7.20 1.26 -11.15
N PRO A 227 8.51 0.96 -11.23
CA PRO A 227 9.53 1.93 -11.65
C PRO A 227 9.25 2.59 -13.00
N GLU A 228 8.58 1.88 -13.89
CA GLU A 228 8.15 2.38 -15.21
C GLU A 228 7.15 3.54 -15.09
N GLY A 229 6.41 3.59 -13.97
CA GLY A 229 5.41 4.63 -13.70
C GLY A 229 5.99 5.95 -13.20
N HIS A 230 7.26 6.00 -12.74
CA HIS A 230 7.83 7.22 -12.16
C HIS A 230 7.80 8.42 -13.11
N VAL A 231 8.06 8.19 -14.40
CA VAL A 231 8.07 9.28 -15.40
C VAL A 231 6.67 9.82 -15.61
N SER A 232 5.65 8.96 -15.61
CA SER A 232 4.25 9.36 -15.74
C SER A 232 3.81 10.17 -14.52
N LEU A 233 4.13 9.73 -13.30
CA LEU A 233 3.83 10.45 -12.07
C LEU A 233 4.44 11.86 -12.07
N VAL A 234 5.73 11.99 -12.40
CA VAL A 234 6.39 13.30 -12.52
C VAL A 234 5.66 14.19 -13.51
N GLN A 235 5.26 13.67 -14.66
CA GLN A 235 4.62 14.48 -15.69
C GLN A 235 3.19 14.88 -15.31
N SER A 236 2.40 14.00 -14.66
CA SER A 236 1.08 14.34 -14.13
C SER A 236 1.19 15.43 -13.06
N THR A 237 2.16 15.30 -12.14
CA THR A 237 2.40 16.32 -11.11
C THR A 237 2.77 17.67 -11.71
N ILE A 238 3.62 17.70 -12.75
CA ILE A 238 3.96 18.94 -13.47
C ILE A 238 2.70 19.56 -14.07
N ALA A 239 1.85 18.77 -14.71
CA ALA A 239 0.61 19.26 -15.30
C ALA A 239 -0.31 19.89 -14.25
N ALA A 240 -0.51 19.20 -13.12
CA ALA A 240 -1.34 19.67 -12.01
C ALA A 240 -0.77 20.98 -11.37
N CYS A 241 0.56 21.05 -11.18
CA CYS A 241 1.21 22.26 -10.68
C CYS A 241 1.00 23.46 -11.64
N LEU A 242 1.22 23.27 -12.94
CA LEU A 242 1.04 24.34 -13.93
C LEU A 242 -0.43 24.75 -14.05
N GLU A 243 -1.36 23.81 -13.99
CA GLU A 243 -2.79 24.10 -14.00
C GLU A 243 -3.20 24.93 -12.77
N SER A 244 -2.69 24.57 -11.59
CA SER A 244 -3.02 25.27 -10.33
C SER A 244 -2.61 26.75 -10.32
N ILE A 245 -1.61 27.13 -11.10
CA ILE A 245 -1.16 28.53 -11.25
C ILE A 245 -1.72 29.20 -12.52
N GLY A 246 -2.53 28.50 -13.31
CA GLY A 246 -3.10 29.02 -14.54
C GLY A 246 -2.09 29.22 -15.66
N ASP A 247 -0.96 28.48 -15.65
CA ASP A 247 0.06 28.56 -16.69
C ASP A 247 -0.44 27.92 -18.00
N PRO A 248 -0.42 28.62 -19.15
CA PRO A 248 -0.86 28.05 -20.41
C PRO A 248 -0.06 26.80 -20.84
N ALA A 249 1.15 26.57 -20.32
CA ALA A 249 1.92 25.38 -20.58
C ALA A 249 1.28 24.12 -19.91
N GLY A 250 0.37 24.29 -18.95
CA GLY A 250 -0.35 23.21 -18.28
C GLY A 250 -1.08 22.28 -19.25
N ALA A 251 -1.76 22.83 -20.27
CA ALA A 251 -2.45 22.05 -21.29
C ALA A 251 -1.51 21.10 -22.07
N ASN A 252 -0.33 21.61 -22.46
CA ASN A 252 0.69 20.78 -23.13
C ASN A 252 1.29 19.71 -22.19
N ALA A 253 1.48 20.07 -20.92
CA ALA A 253 1.96 19.12 -19.90
C ALA A 253 0.94 18.01 -19.66
N ALA A 254 -0.36 18.32 -19.59
CA ALA A 254 -1.45 17.36 -19.45
C ALA A 254 -1.55 16.40 -20.66
N ALA A 255 -1.48 16.93 -21.87
CA ALA A 255 -1.45 16.11 -23.09
C ALA A 255 -0.27 15.12 -23.08
N LYS A 256 0.91 15.57 -22.63
CA LYS A 256 2.08 14.72 -22.50
C LYS A 256 1.92 13.68 -21.38
N ALA A 257 1.29 14.03 -20.25
CA ALA A 257 0.96 13.10 -19.19
C ALA A 257 0.06 11.97 -19.69
N THR A 258 -1.03 12.30 -20.40
CA THR A 258 -1.93 11.32 -21.02
C THR A 258 -1.19 10.38 -21.96
N MET A 259 -0.34 10.91 -22.84
CA MET A 259 0.46 10.08 -23.76
C MET A 259 1.42 9.12 -23.02
N LEU A 260 2.03 9.57 -21.91
CA LEU A 260 2.90 8.71 -21.08
C LEU A 260 2.11 7.63 -20.33
N MET A 261 0.90 7.97 -19.88
CA MET A 261 0.00 7.00 -19.25
C MET A 261 -0.42 5.91 -20.22
N ASP A 262 -0.75 6.24 -21.47
CA ASP A 262 -1.10 5.26 -22.51
C ASP A 262 0.07 4.32 -22.82
N LYS A 263 1.29 4.86 -22.89
CA LYS A 263 2.50 4.04 -23.06
C LYS A 263 2.73 3.12 -21.85
N LEU A 264 2.54 3.64 -20.64
CA LEU A 264 2.68 2.86 -19.42
C LEU A 264 1.68 1.71 -19.36
N LYS A 265 0.40 1.94 -19.75
CA LYS A 265 -0.61 0.88 -19.89
C LYS A 265 -0.13 -0.26 -20.80
N GLY A 266 0.49 0.08 -21.92
CA GLY A 266 1.06 -0.88 -22.86
C GLY A 266 2.17 -1.74 -22.23
N VAL A 267 3.06 -1.11 -21.47
CA VAL A 267 4.17 -1.80 -20.80
C VAL A 267 3.70 -2.70 -19.66
N LEU A 268 2.74 -2.24 -18.84
CA LEU A 268 2.26 -2.98 -17.69
C LEU A 268 1.42 -4.20 -18.04
N LYS A 269 0.69 -4.17 -19.17
CA LYS A 269 -0.13 -5.31 -19.64
C LYS A 269 0.71 -6.52 -20.09
N LEU A 270 1.96 -6.31 -20.49
CA LEU A 270 2.84 -7.35 -21.07
C LEU A 270 3.65 -8.08 -19.99
N ARG A 271 3.01 -8.78 -19.07
CA ARG A 271 3.73 -9.51 -18.01
C ARG A 271 4.16 -10.91 -18.41
N VAL A 272 3.39 -11.61 -19.20
CA VAL A 272 3.69 -12.96 -19.69
C VAL A 272 3.38 -13.02 -21.19
N GLN A 273 4.42 -13.22 -22.00
CA GLN A 273 4.26 -13.56 -23.41
C GLN A 273 4.17 -15.08 -23.52
N GLY A 274 2.96 -15.61 -23.61
CA GLY A 274 2.69 -17.03 -23.81
C GLY A 274 1.25 -17.36 -23.50
N GLU A 275 0.66 -18.27 -24.28
CA GLU A 275 -0.64 -18.83 -23.95
C GLU A 275 -0.53 -19.61 -22.63
N CYS A 276 -1.44 -19.33 -21.71
CA CYS A 276 -1.64 -20.16 -20.55
C CYS A 276 -2.17 -21.50 -21.06
N ASN A 277 -1.28 -22.46 -21.32
CA ASN A 277 -1.68 -23.85 -21.56
C ASN A 277 -2.29 -24.36 -20.25
N LEU A 278 -3.57 -24.10 -20.04
CA LEU A 278 -4.41 -24.92 -19.20
C LEU A 278 -4.40 -26.29 -19.86
N GLY A 279 -3.41 -27.10 -19.48
CA GLY A 279 -3.37 -28.48 -19.86
C GLY A 279 -4.68 -29.09 -19.45
N THR A 280 -5.54 -29.34 -20.45
CA THR A 280 -6.67 -30.21 -20.33
C THR A 280 -6.09 -31.58 -19.92
N ARG A 281 -6.04 -31.85 -18.63
CA ARG A 281 -5.98 -33.22 -18.16
C ARG A 281 -7.33 -33.84 -18.52
N LEU A 282 -7.40 -34.32 -19.73
CA LEU A 282 -8.27 -35.44 -20.05
C LEU A 282 -7.73 -36.65 -19.28
N LEU A 283 -8.55 -37.14 -18.38
CA LEU A 283 -8.53 -38.40 -17.65
C LEU A 283 -7.50 -39.42 -17.99
#